data_498afc3963b73c4a9f43293b43625b9d
#
_entry.id   498afc3963b73c4a9f43293b43625b9d
#
_cell.length_a   1.000
_cell.length_b   1.000
_cell.length_c   1.000
_cell.angle_alpha   90.00
_cell.angle_beta   90.00
_cell.angle_gamma   90.00
#
_symmetry.space_group_name_H-M   'P 1'
#
loop_
_entity.id
_entity.type
_entity.pdbx_description
1 polymer ?
#
loop_
_entity_poly.entity_id
_entity_poly.type
_entity_poly.pdbx_seq_one_letter_code
_entity_poly.pdbx_strand_id
1 'polypeptide(L)'
;MGRRIFGLACAAMLAVSVLAEPAEAAPRCRNTGSFEVWLAAFKKEAEAQGISRQAISAALDGVTFDPAIIRRDSGQGVFQQSFLQFASRMTAAGRYQNGLKQLKANAALLSRIEQRTGVPPAVVVALWGLESDYGAYKGGTYNIIRSVATLAYDCRRPEFFRTQLMGALRIVERGDLRPAEMIGNWAGEL
;
A
#
# COMPACT_ATOMS: atom_id res chain seq x y z
N MET A 1 43.54 53.46 45.49
CA MET A 1 42.06 53.65 45.46
C MET A 1 41.57 53.15 44.06
N GLY A 2 41.07 51.92 43.95
CA GLY A 2 40.65 51.30 42.70
C GLY A 2 39.34 50.55 42.93
N ARG A 3 38.25 51.11 42.41
CA ARG A 3 36.92 50.52 42.51
C ARG A 3 36.81 49.44 41.44
N ARG A 4 36.57 48.18 41.88
CA ARG A 4 36.21 47.06 41.02
C ARG A 4 34.70 47.13 40.70
N ILE A 5 34.35 47.21 39.44
CA ILE A 5 32.97 47.14 38.95
C ILE A 5 32.73 45.70 38.59
N PHE A 6 31.81 45.03 39.35
CA PHE A 6 31.29 43.72 39.02
C PHE A 6 30.19 43.87 37.96
N GLY A 7 30.44 43.35 36.78
CA GLY A 7 29.40 43.23 35.75
C GLY A 7 28.56 41.96 35.97
N LEU A 8 27.27 42.12 36.22
CA LEU A 8 26.29 41.05 36.19
C LEU A 8 25.99 40.67 34.73
N ALA A 9 26.35 39.50 34.32
CA ALA A 9 25.90 38.92 33.06
C ALA A 9 24.54 38.24 33.31
N CYS A 10 23.45 38.83 32.80
CA CYS A 10 22.14 38.20 32.74
C CYS A 10 22.13 37.18 31.57
N ALA A 11 22.15 35.91 31.92
CA ALA A 11 21.90 34.83 30.95
C ALA A 11 20.39 34.73 30.69
N ALA A 12 19.94 35.21 29.51
CA ALA A 12 18.58 35.01 29.06
C ALA A 12 18.43 33.56 28.52
N MET A 13 17.77 32.68 29.31
CA MET A 13 17.33 31.38 28.81
C MET A 13 16.14 31.56 27.87
N LEU A 14 16.36 31.38 26.59
CA LEU A 14 15.31 31.20 25.60
C LEU A 14 14.67 29.82 25.81
N ALA A 15 13.49 29.79 26.42
CA ALA A 15 12.64 28.60 26.44
C ALA A 15 12.04 28.38 25.02
N VAL A 16 12.60 27.46 24.27
CA VAL A 16 12.01 26.98 23.04
C VAL A 16 10.81 26.10 23.39
N SER A 17 9.62 26.69 23.35
CA SER A 17 8.37 25.92 23.43
C SER A 17 8.22 25.09 22.15
N VAL A 18 8.56 23.82 22.22
CA VAL A 18 8.21 22.85 21.19
C VAL A 18 6.69 22.70 21.24
N LEU A 19 6.00 23.35 20.31
CA LEU A 19 4.58 23.08 20.05
C LEU A 19 4.50 21.65 19.53
N ALA A 20 4.13 20.70 20.40
CA ALA A 20 3.76 19.37 19.99
C ALA A 20 2.50 19.52 19.13
N GLU A 21 2.62 19.26 17.84
CA GLU A 21 1.44 19.12 16.96
C GLU A 21 0.55 18.03 17.58
N PRO A 22 -0.77 18.28 17.73
CA PRO A 22 -1.68 17.24 18.21
C PRO A 22 -1.58 16.06 17.27
N ALA A 23 -1.21 14.89 17.80
CA ALA A 23 -1.25 13.64 17.06
C ALA A 23 -2.64 13.53 16.44
N GLU A 24 -2.71 13.49 15.11
CA GLU A 24 -3.97 13.37 14.38
C GLU A 24 -4.65 12.10 14.89
N ALA A 25 -5.80 12.26 15.53
CA ALA A 25 -6.55 11.14 16.09
C ALA A 25 -6.85 10.17 14.96
N ALA A 26 -6.52 8.89 15.15
CA ALA A 26 -6.81 7.84 14.17
C ALA A 26 -8.23 7.99 13.64
N PRO A 27 -8.44 7.94 12.31
CA PRO A 27 -9.73 8.20 11.70
C PRO A 27 -10.78 7.31 12.36
N ARG A 28 -11.85 7.94 12.89
CA ARG A 28 -12.93 7.20 13.51
C ARG A 28 -13.56 6.31 12.46
N CYS A 29 -13.68 5.01 12.76
CA CYS A 29 -14.37 4.07 11.89
C CYS A 29 -15.79 4.61 11.59
N ARG A 30 -16.06 4.85 10.31
CA ARG A 30 -17.36 5.33 9.82
C ARG A 30 -18.31 4.19 9.50
N ASN A 31 -17.89 2.96 9.72
CA ASN A 31 -18.65 1.78 9.35
C ASN A 31 -19.69 1.49 10.45
N THR A 32 -20.87 2.02 10.26
CA THR A 32 -22.02 1.76 11.11
C THR A 32 -22.95 0.78 10.40
N GLY A 33 -23.35 -0.30 11.09
CA GLY A 33 -24.24 -1.31 10.55
C GLY A 33 -23.53 -2.47 9.84
N SER A 34 -24.29 -3.22 9.05
CA SER A 34 -23.78 -4.37 8.31
C SER A 34 -22.96 -3.95 7.08
N PHE A 35 -22.19 -4.90 6.52
CA PHE A 35 -21.45 -4.69 5.28
C PHE A 35 -22.36 -4.26 4.13
N GLU A 36 -23.54 -4.84 4.02
CA GLU A 36 -24.53 -4.53 2.98
C GLU A 36 -25.02 -3.08 3.08
N VAL A 37 -25.30 -2.59 4.29
CA VAL A 37 -25.69 -1.19 4.55
C VAL A 37 -24.57 -0.24 4.16
N TRP A 38 -23.34 -0.56 4.57
CA TRP A 38 -22.17 0.21 4.21
C TRP A 38 -21.94 0.21 2.69
N LEU A 39 -22.01 -0.96 2.04
CA LEU A 39 -21.81 -1.10 0.58
C LEU A 39 -22.85 -0.29 -0.20
N ALA A 40 -24.12 -0.30 0.25
CA ALA A 40 -25.17 0.52 -0.35
C ALA A 40 -24.88 2.02 -0.24
N ALA A 41 -24.34 2.48 0.90
CA ALA A 41 -23.90 3.87 1.07
C ALA A 41 -22.70 4.20 0.19
N PHE A 42 -21.73 3.30 0.09
CA PHE A 42 -20.55 3.47 -0.77
C PHE A 42 -20.93 3.55 -2.27
N LYS A 43 -21.91 2.74 -2.73
CA LYS A 43 -22.43 2.83 -4.12
C LYS A 43 -22.97 4.22 -4.43
N LYS A 44 -23.74 4.82 -3.50
CA LYS A 44 -24.25 6.20 -3.66
C LYS A 44 -23.13 7.24 -3.69
N GLU A 45 -22.10 7.06 -2.87
CA GLU A 45 -20.93 7.93 -2.89
C GLU A 45 -20.18 7.82 -4.22
N ALA A 46 -19.99 6.61 -4.75
CA ALA A 46 -19.34 6.39 -6.03
C ALA A 46 -20.11 7.06 -7.18
N GLU A 47 -21.45 6.95 -7.18
CA GLU A 47 -22.33 7.65 -8.14
C GLU A 47 -22.16 9.18 -8.03
N ALA A 48 -22.11 9.73 -6.81
CA ALA A 48 -21.89 11.16 -6.57
C ALA A 48 -20.49 11.63 -7.01
N GLN A 49 -19.51 10.73 -7.07
CA GLN A 49 -18.17 10.99 -7.60
C GLN A 49 -18.04 10.75 -9.12
N GLY A 50 -19.15 10.52 -9.82
CA GLY A 50 -19.20 10.43 -11.28
C GLY A 50 -18.97 9.03 -11.86
N ILE A 51 -19.01 7.97 -11.04
CA ILE A 51 -19.00 6.60 -11.55
C ILE A 51 -20.41 6.23 -12.02
N SER A 52 -20.54 5.67 -13.20
CA SER A 52 -21.85 5.28 -13.74
C SER A 52 -22.49 4.14 -12.93
N ARG A 53 -23.81 4.11 -12.92
CA ARG A 53 -24.57 3.01 -12.31
C ARG A 53 -24.23 1.67 -12.93
N GLN A 54 -23.92 1.65 -14.21
CA GLN A 54 -23.53 0.44 -14.92
C GLN A 54 -22.22 -0.13 -14.35
N ALA A 55 -21.18 0.70 -14.19
CA ALA A 55 -19.90 0.28 -13.62
C ALA A 55 -20.03 -0.13 -12.16
N ILE A 56 -20.81 0.64 -11.36
CA ILE A 56 -21.10 0.34 -9.96
C ILE A 56 -21.81 -1.02 -9.85
N SER A 57 -22.85 -1.26 -10.63
CA SER A 57 -23.58 -2.54 -10.62
C SER A 57 -22.69 -3.70 -11.07
N ALA A 58 -21.94 -3.53 -12.16
CA ALA A 58 -21.05 -4.56 -12.68
C ALA A 58 -19.96 -4.97 -11.65
N ALA A 59 -19.46 -4.00 -10.89
CA ALA A 59 -18.37 -4.22 -9.93
C ALA A 59 -18.86 -4.66 -8.54
N LEU A 60 -19.96 -4.08 -8.04
CA LEU A 60 -20.33 -4.17 -6.63
C LEU A 60 -21.61 -4.99 -6.36
N ASP A 61 -22.38 -5.38 -7.38
CA ASP A 61 -23.54 -6.23 -7.14
C ASP A 61 -23.10 -7.65 -6.80
N GLY A 62 -23.67 -8.19 -5.72
CA GLY A 62 -23.31 -9.53 -5.23
C GLY A 62 -21.99 -9.60 -4.47
N VAL A 63 -21.27 -8.49 -4.27
CA VAL A 63 -20.06 -8.47 -3.44
C VAL A 63 -20.45 -8.69 -1.98
N THR A 64 -19.78 -9.66 -1.35
CA THR A 64 -19.99 -10.06 0.04
C THR A 64 -18.74 -9.84 0.88
N PHE A 65 -18.92 -9.60 2.18
CA PHE A 65 -17.82 -9.50 3.13
C PHE A 65 -17.00 -10.80 3.17
N ASP A 66 -15.68 -10.68 3.24
CA ASP A 66 -14.77 -11.83 3.32
C ASP A 66 -13.93 -11.81 4.60
N PRO A 67 -14.32 -12.54 5.65
CA PRO A 67 -13.57 -12.57 6.90
C PRO A 67 -12.16 -13.18 6.76
N ALA A 68 -11.89 -13.93 5.68
CA ALA A 68 -10.54 -14.46 5.44
C ALA A 68 -9.56 -13.36 5.05
N ILE A 69 -10.02 -12.32 4.35
CA ILE A 69 -9.23 -11.14 4.03
C ILE A 69 -8.83 -10.40 5.32
N ILE A 70 -9.77 -10.21 6.25
CA ILE A 70 -9.47 -9.56 7.53
C ILE A 70 -8.46 -10.36 8.36
N ARG A 71 -8.61 -11.69 8.41
CA ARG A 71 -7.61 -12.55 9.09
C ARG A 71 -6.21 -12.41 8.49
N ARG A 72 -6.10 -12.29 7.16
CA ARG A 72 -4.81 -12.06 6.49
C ARG A 72 -4.24 -10.69 6.82
N ASP A 73 -5.07 -9.64 6.78
CA ASP A 73 -4.64 -8.28 7.08
C ASP A 73 -4.18 -8.13 8.54
N SER A 74 -4.87 -8.78 9.48
CA SER A 74 -4.52 -8.76 10.91
C SER A 74 -3.35 -9.69 11.26
N GLY A 75 -3.17 -10.78 10.50
CA GLY A 75 -2.22 -11.86 10.79
C GLY A 75 -0.84 -11.70 10.13
N GLN A 76 -0.43 -10.50 9.70
CA GLN A 76 0.86 -10.27 9.02
C GLN A 76 2.04 -10.47 9.99
N GLY A 77 2.53 -11.71 10.10
CA GLY A 77 3.67 -12.08 10.96
C GLY A 77 5.01 -11.49 10.53
N VAL A 78 5.07 -10.79 9.39
CA VAL A 78 6.31 -10.17 8.89
C VAL A 78 6.91 -9.18 9.89
N PHE A 79 6.08 -8.48 10.66
CA PHE A 79 6.50 -7.52 11.68
C PHE A 79 6.88 -8.17 13.03
N GLN A 80 6.67 -9.49 13.18
CA GLN A 80 6.97 -10.25 14.40
C GLN A 80 8.28 -11.05 14.30
N GLN A 81 8.99 -10.94 13.19
CA GLN A 81 10.26 -11.62 12.94
C GLN A 81 11.45 -10.68 13.09
N SER A 82 12.63 -11.24 13.40
CA SER A 82 13.87 -10.46 13.41
C SER A 82 14.26 -10.02 12.00
N PHE A 83 15.03 -8.93 11.89
CA PHE A 83 15.57 -8.46 10.60
C PHE A 83 16.36 -9.56 9.88
N LEU A 84 17.18 -10.33 10.60
CA LEU A 84 17.97 -11.40 9.98
C LEU A 84 17.08 -12.51 9.39
N GLN A 85 16.00 -12.88 10.07
CA GLN A 85 15.03 -13.85 9.56
C GLN A 85 14.32 -13.32 8.31
N PHE A 86 13.94 -12.05 8.31
CA PHE A 86 13.35 -11.39 7.14
C PHE A 86 14.36 -11.36 5.99
N ALA A 87 15.56 -10.81 6.20
CA ALA A 87 16.57 -10.66 5.19
C ALA A 87 16.99 -12.00 4.56
N SER A 88 17.17 -13.06 5.37
CA SER A 88 17.54 -14.38 4.86
C SER A 88 16.48 -14.98 3.93
N ARG A 89 15.20 -14.71 4.18
CA ARG A 89 14.10 -15.14 3.28
C ARG A 89 14.08 -14.31 2.00
N MET A 90 14.31 -13.00 2.10
CA MET A 90 14.33 -12.12 0.94
C MET A 90 15.51 -12.42 0.00
N THR A 91 16.67 -12.79 0.58
CA THR A 91 17.90 -13.09 -0.16
C THR A 91 18.15 -14.60 -0.30
N ALA A 92 17.11 -15.43 -0.32
CA ALA A 92 17.24 -16.88 -0.48
C ALA A 92 18.11 -17.24 -1.69
N ALA A 93 18.93 -18.29 -1.54
CA ALA A 93 19.92 -18.69 -2.55
C ALA A 93 19.32 -18.90 -3.95
N GLY A 94 18.11 -19.46 -4.03
CA GLY A 94 17.42 -19.64 -5.31
C GLY A 94 17.10 -18.32 -6.00
N ARG A 95 16.61 -17.30 -5.27
CA ARG A 95 16.36 -15.95 -5.82
C ARG A 95 17.65 -15.30 -6.30
N TYR A 96 18.71 -15.37 -5.51
CA TYR A 96 20.02 -14.83 -5.90
C TYR A 96 20.54 -15.46 -7.21
N GLN A 97 20.53 -16.80 -7.30
CA GLN A 97 20.99 -17.50 -8.51
C GLN A 97 20.13 -17.18 -9.74
N ASN A 98 18.80 -17.08 -9.57
CA ASN A 98 17.91 -16.65 -10.64
C ASN A 98 18.21 -15.19 -11.05
N GLY A 99 18.50 -14.31 -10.11
CA GLY A 99 18.91 -12.93 -10.40
C GLY A 99 20.15 -12.85 -11.28
N LEU A 100 21.17 -13.64 -10.98
CA LEU A 100 22.37 -13.72 -11.83
C LEU A 100 22.04 -14.18 -13.26
N LYS A 101 21.13 -15.16 -13.42
CA LYS A 101 20.65 -15.60 -14.73
C LYS A 101 19.91 -14.48 -15.46
N GLN A 102 19.04 -13.73 -14.77
CA GLN A 102 18.30 -12.61 -15.36
C GLN A 102 19.20 -11.45 -15.76
N LEU A 103 20.20 -11.11 -14.96
CA LEU A 103 21.22 -10.12 -15.31
C LEU A 103 21.90 -10.47 -16.64
N LYS A 104 22.30 -11.74 -16.81
CA LYS A 104 22.94 -12.22 -18.03
C LYS A 104 21.98 -12.25 -19.22
N ALA A 105 20.79 -12.79 -19.02
CA ALA A 105 19.79 -12.96 -20.10
C ALA A 105 19.29 -11.62 -20.64
N ASN A 106 19.21 -10.59 -19.80
CA ASN A 106 18.65 -9.28 -20.15
C ASN A 106 19.72 -8.18 -20.25
N ALA A 107 21.02 -8.53 -20.40
CA ALA A 107 22.14 -7.59 -20.31
C ALA A 107 21.97 -6.37 -21.23
N ALA A 108 21.57 -6.58 -22.48
CA ALA A 108 21.41 -5.49 -23.45
C ALA A 108 20.25 -4.53 -23.09
N LEU A 109 19.14 -5.07 -22.57
CA LEU A 109 18.00 -4.24 -22.08
C LEU A 109 18.42 -3.45 -20.83
N LEU A 110 19.04 -4.11 -19.88
CA LEU A 110 19.47 -3.50 -18.62
C LEU A 110 20.51 -2.41 -18.85
N SER A 111 21.45 -2.60 -19.78
CA SER A 111 22.41 -1.56 -20.17
C SER A 111 21.72 -0.31 -20.74
N ARG A 112 20.69 -0.47 -21.59
CA ARG A 112 19.90 0.67 -22.08
C ARG A 112 19.14 1.39 -20.97
N ILE A 113 18.61 0.65 -19.99
CA ILE A 113 17.94 1.23 -18.81
C ILE A 113 18.96 2.06 -18.02
N GLU A 114 20.13 1.49 -17.72
CA GLU A 114 21.20 2.19 -16.98
C GLU A 114 21.62 3.48 -17.68
N GLN A 115 21.86 3.43 -19.01
CA GLN A 115 22.21 4.61 -19.80
C GLN A 115 21.16 5.72 -19.76
N ARG A 116 19.87 5.34 -19.69
CA ARG A 116 18.77 6.32 -19.68
C ARG A 116 18.43 6.85 -18.29
N THR A 117 18.66 6.08 -17.25
CA THR A 117 18.15 6.36 -15.90
C THR A 117 19.25 6.50 -14.85
N GLY A 118 20.47 6.01 -15.15
CA GLY A 118 21.56 5.91 -14.17
C GLY A 118 21.36 4.79 -13.14
N VAL A 119 20.29 3.99 -13.24
CA VAL A 119 20.03 2.90 -12.28
C VAL A 119 20.81 1.64 -12.66
N PRO A 120 21.68 1.13 -11.76
CA PRO A 120 22.48 -0.06 -12.05
C PRO A 120 21.61 -1.30 -12.33
N PRO A 121 22.00 -2.16 -13.30
CA PRO A 121 21.30 -3.41 -13.64
C PRO A 121 21.00 -4.30 -12.44
N ALA A 122 21.92 -4.42 -11.49
CA ALA A 122 21.74 -5.23 -10.29
C ALA A 122 20.58 -4.75 -9.42
N VAL A 123 20.34 -3.43 -9.32
CA VAL A 123 19.23 -2.85 -8.55
C VAL A 123 17.90 -3.19 -9.21
N VAL A 124 17.81 -3.01 -10.53
CA VAL A 124 16.59 -3.33 -11.30
C VAL A 124 16.21 -4.80 -11.13
N VAL A 125 17.20 -5.70 -11.29
CA VAL A 125 16.97 -7.15 -11.18
C VAL A 125 16.66 -7.56 -9.74
N ALA A 126 17.28 -6.94 -8.73
CA ALA A 126 16.97 -7.21 -7.34
C ALA A 126 15.52 -6.85 -6.99
N LEU A 127 15.04 -5.68 -7.40
CA LEU A 127 13.64 -5.28 -7.23
C LEU A 127 12.69 -6.22 -7.97
N TRP A 128 12.97 -6.55 -9.23
CA TRP A 128 12.16 -7.51 -9.98
C TRP A 128 12.05 -8.87 -9.28
N GLY A 129 13.16 -9.35 -8.70
CA GLY A 129 13.17 -10.59 -7.92
C GLY A 129 12.39 -10.50 -6.61
N LEU A 130 12.45 -9.36 -5.91
CA LEU A 130 11.72 -9.15 -4.66
C LEU A 130 10.21 -9.01 -4.87
N GLU A 131 9.79 -8.29 -5.91
CA GLU A 131 8.38 -7.99 -6.17
C GLU A 131 7.62 -9.18 -6.77
N SER A 132 8.22 -9.92 -7.70
CA SER A 132 7.49 -10.93 -8.47
C SER A 132 8.23 -12.24 -8.68
N ASP A 133 9.36 -12.46 -8.00
CA ASP A 133 10.26 -13.60 -8.25
C ASP A 133 10.55 -13.78 -9.75
N TYR A 134 10.91 -12.67 -10.40
CA TYR A 134 11.19 -12.57 -11.85
C TYR A 134 9.98 -12.92 -12.73
N GLY A 135 8.77 -12.60 -12.29
CA GLY A 135 7.51 -12.88 -12.98
C GLY A 135 6.97 -14.29 -12.74
N ALA A 136 7.60 -15.09 -11.86
CA ALA A 136 7.05 -16.38 -11.45
C ALA A 136 5.84 -16.23 -10.52
N TYR A 137 5.83 -15.22 -9.66
CA TYR A 137 4.68 -14.83 -8.85
C TYR A 137 3.77 -13.90 -9.66
N LYS A 138 2.56 -14.35 -9.93
CA LYS A 138 1.56 -13.63 -10.73
C LYS A 138 0.51 -12.91 -9.89
N GLY A 139 0.89 -12.36 -8.73
CA GLY A 139 -0.04 -11.71 -7.82
C GLY A 139 -0.75 -12.70 -6.92
N GLY A 140 -2.03 -12.89 -7.06
CA GLY A 140 -2.84 -13.80 -6.26
C GLY A 140 -4.02 -14.33 -7.05
N THR A 141 -4.93 -14.97 -6.33
CA THR A 141 -6.17 -15.54 -6.90
C THR A 141 -7.41 -14.88 -6.31
N TYR A 142 -7.23 -13.74 -5.64
CA TYR A 142 -8.31 -13.03 -4.97
C TYR A 142 -9.04 -12.12 -5.96
N ASN A 143 -10.36 -12.05 -5.83
CA ASN A 143 -11.12 -10.98 -6.48
C ASN A 143 -10.80 -9.67 -5.79
N ILE A 144 -10.16 -8.76 -6.51
CA ILE A 144 -9.67 -7.48 -5.99
C ILE A 144 -10.80 -6.63 -5.45
N ILE A 145 -11.92 -6.52 -6.18
CA ILE A 145 -13.04 -5.67 -5.76
C ILE A 145 -13.61 -6.16 -4.43
N ARG A 146 -13.84 -7.48 -4.27
CA ARG A 146 -14.32 -8.07 -3.03
C ARG A 146 -13.33 -7.86 -1.89
N SER A 147 -12.04 -8.08 -2.14
CA SER A 147 -10.98 -7.91 -1.15
C SER A 147 -10.89 -6.46 -0.67
N VAL A 148 -10.82 -5.51 -1.60
CA VAL A 148 -10.70 -4.09 -1.28
C VAL A 148 -11.97 -3.55 -0.63
N ALA A 149 -13.17 -3.99 -1.06
CA ALA A 149 -14.43 -3.63 -0.40
C ALA A 149 -14.48 -4.13 1.05
N THR A 150 -14.01 -5.37 1.30
CA THR A 150 -13.89 -5.92 2.65
C THR A 150 -12.96 -5.08 3.52
N LEU A 151 -11.77 -4.73 3.01
CA LEU A 151 -10.79 -3.90 3.72
C LEU A 151 -11.24 -2.45 3.90
N ALA A 152 -12.02 -1.91 2.95
CA ALA A 152 -12.60 -0.57 3.07
C ALA A 152 -13.72 -0.51 4.12
N TYR A 153 -14.41 -1.63 4.35
CA TYR A 153 -15.38 -1.77 5.44
C TYR A 153 -14.70 -1.96 6.80
N ASP A 154 -13.52 -2.58 6.86
CA ASP A 154 -12.80 -2.78 8.11
C ASP A 154 -12.31 -1.46 8.72
N CYS A 155 -12.26 -1.39 10.07
CA CYS A 155 -11.93 -0.16 10.78
C CYS A 155 -10.42 0.13 10.89
N ARG A 156 -9.57 -0.75 10.39
CA ARG A 156 -8.11 -0.62 10.55
C ARG A 156 -7.51 0.46 9.64
N ARG A 157 -7.90 0.49 8.35
CA ARG A 157 -7.43 1.44 7.34
C ARG A 157 -8.54 1.82 6.35
N PRO A 158 -9.71 2.23 6.83
CA PRO A 158 -10.90 2.37 5.99
C PRO A 158 -10.72 3.39 4.86
N GLU A 159 -10.18 4.56 5.13
CA GLU A 159 -10.04 5.64 4.14
C GLU A 159 -9.05 5.27 3.03
N PHE A 160 -7.95 4.58 3.37
CA PHE A 160 -7.02 4.08 2.38
C PHE A 160 -7.71 3.12 1.40
N PHE A 161 -8.39 2.10 1.92
CA PHE A 161 -9.04 1.11 1.06
C PHE A 161 -10.30 1.63 0.35
N ARG A 162 -11.00 2.62 0.92
CA ARG A 162 -12.08 3.33 0.20
C ARG A 162 -11.54 4.02 -1.05
N THR A 163 -10.39 4.68 -0.94
CA THR A 163 -9.71 5.31 -2.09
C THR A 163 -9.31 4.26 -3.13
N GLN A 164 -8.78 3.12 -2.71
CA GLN A 164 -8.44 2.02 -3.62
C GLN A 164 -9.68 1.43 -4.31
N LEU A 165 -10.78 1.23 -3.57
CA LEU A 165 -12.03 0.74 -4.15
C LEU A 165 -12.61 1.72 -5.17
N MET A 166 -12.54 3.01 -4.90
CA MET A 166 -12.93 4.05 -5.87
C MET A 166 -12.04 4.02 -7.12
N GLY A 167 -10.73 3.80 -6.94
CA GLY A 167 -9.79 3.58 -8.05
C GLY A 167 -10.16 2.38 -8.91
N ALA A 168 -10.51 1.25 -8.26
CA ALA A 168 -10.97 0.05 -8.94
C ALA A 168 -12.24 0.30 -9.78
N LEU A 169 -13.21 1.04 -9.23
CA LEU A 169 -14.42 1.42 -9.97
C LEU A 169 -14.11 2.30 -11.19
N ARG A 170 -13.12 3.21 -11.10
CA ARG A 170 -12.69 4.03 -12.25
C ARG A 170 -12.05 3.20 -13.35
N ILE A 171 -11.33 2.14 -13.02
CA ILE A 171 -10.80 1.18 -14.00
C ILE A 171 -11.94 0.49 -14.75
N VAL A 172 -12.98 0.04 -14.03
CA VAL A 172 -14.17 -0.56 -14.61
C VAL A 172 -14.94 0.45 -15.47
N GLU A 173 -15.12 1.69 -14.98
CA GLU A 173 -15.81 2.79 -15.68
C GLU A 173 -15.15 3.10 -17.04
N ARG A 174 -13.83 3.11 -17.10
CA ARG A 174 -13.08 3.34 -18.35
C ARG A 174 -13.08 2.13 -19.29
N GLY A 175 -13.52 0.96 -18.81
CA GLY A 175 -13.46 -0.28 -19.56
C GLY A 175 -12.06 -0.88 -19.70
N ASP A 176 -11.11 -0.43 -18.87
CA ASP A 176 -9.71 -0.93 -18.89
C ASP A 176 -9.65 -2.41 -18.48
N LEU A 177 -10.45 -2.81 -17.47
CA LEU A 177 -10.62 -4.20 -17.02
C LEU A 177 -12.08 -4.45 -16.63
N ARG A 178 -12.56 -5.66 -16.91
CA ARG A 178 -13.83 -6.14 -16.37
C ARG A 178 -13.65 -6.58 -14.90
N PRO A 179 -14.67 -6.47 -14.04
CA PRO A 179 -14.58 -6.90 -12.64
C PRO A 179 -14.08 -8.34 -12.44
N ALA A 180 -14.47 -9.25 -13.36
CA ALA A 180 -14.03 -10.64 -13.33
C ALA A 180 -12.54 -10.85 -13.67
N GLU A 181 -11.91 -9.90 -14.33
CA GLU A 181 -10.49 -9.89 -14.68
C GLU A 181 -9.61 -9.30 -13.57
N MET A 182 -10.20 -8.60 -12.62
CA MET A 182 -9.51 -8.00 -11.51
C MET A 182 -9.20 -9.05 -10.44
N ILE A 183 -8.23 -9.91 -10.77
CA ILE A 183 -7.73 -11.00 -9.92
C ILE A 183 -6.28 -10.71 -9.58
N GLY A 184 -5.95 -10.75 -8.29
CA GLY A 184 -4.61 -10.43 -7.84
C GLY A 184 -4.39 -10.74 -6.36
N ASN A 185 -3.61 -9.92 -5.68
CA ASN A 185 -3.32 -10.05 -4.26
C ASN A 185 -4.53 -9.67 -3.39
N TRP A 186 -4.63 -10.28 -2.22
CA TRP A 186 -5.69 -9.98 -1.25
C TRP A 186 -5.73 -8.51 -0.79
N ALA A 187 -4.62 -7.79 -0.88
CA ALA A 187 -4.51 -6.38 -0.49
C ALA A 187 -4.89 -5.40 -1.62
N GLY A 188 -5.25 -5.90 -2.80
CA GLY A 188 -5.75 -5.08 -3.92
C GLY A 188 -4.75 -4.83 -5.04
N GLU A 189 -3.59 -5.47 -5.02
CA GLU A 189 -2.60 -5.40 -6.09
C GLU A 189 -3.00 -6.35 -7.24
N LEU A 190 -3.00 -5.82 -8.47
CA LEU A 190 -3.31 -6.54 -9.70
C LEU A 190 -2.05 -7.17 -10.31
#